data_26128dcd9144c55fc29ad44f79b9ce9f
#
_entry.id   26128dcd9144c55fc29ad44f79b9ce9f
#
_cell.length_a   1.000
_cell.length_b   1.000
_cell.length_c   1.000
_cell.angle_alpha   90.00
_cell.angle_beta   90.00
_cell.angle_gamma   90.00
#
_symmetry.space_group_name_H-M   'P 1'
#
loop_
_entity.id
_entity.type
_entity.pdbx_description
1 polymer ?
#
loop_
_entity_poly.entity_id
_entity_poly.type
_entity_poly.pdbx_seq_one_letter_code
_entity_poly.pdbx_strand_id
1 'polypeptide(L)'
;REVSVPPAENIPATGTVTVTLNTNAGPIGMTLDRAVSPCTVNAVQHLAANNFYNDTICHRMTSEGIHVLQCGDPSGSGSGGPGFKFPNEYPTDEAGGNATQPVNYKRGTIAMANSGPDTNGSQFFLNYGDSPLAPQYTYFGQINEAGLATLDSIAGKGIKDGAGDGAPAEEVKIESATVS
;
A
#
# COMPACT_ATOMS: atom_id res chain seq x y z
N ARG A 1 2.60 0.77 -17.04
CA ARG A 1 3.46 -0.45 -17.06
C ARG A 1 2.57 -1.67 -17.23
N GLU A 2 2.88 -2.48 -18.21
CA GLU A 2 2.08 -3.67 -18.49
C GLU A 2 2.45 -4.83 -17.57
N VAL A 3 1.44 -5.59 -17.16
CA VAL A 3 1.58 -6.82 -16.39
C VAL A 3 0.33 -7.68 -16.66
N SER A 4 0.49 -9.00 -16.60
CA SER A 4 -0.64 -9.91 -16.75
C SER A 4 -1.62 -9.78 -15.60
N VAL A 5 -2.88 -10.16 -15.83
CA VAL A 5 -3.90 -10.21 -14.78
C VAL A 5 -3.52 -11.33 -13.78
N PRO A 6 -3.67 -11.10 -12.46
CA PRO A 6 -3.37 -12.15 -11.49
C PRO A 6 -4.30 -13.35 -11.66
N PRO A 7 -3.84 -14.56 -11.29
CA PRO A 7 -4.69 -15.74 -11.33
C PRO A 7 -5.98 -15.54 -10.52
N ALA A 8 -7.12 -15.94 -11.11
CA ALA A 8 -8.44 -15.76 -10.49
C ALA A 8 -8.98 -17.03 -9.85
N GLU A 9 -8.29 -18.17 -9.99
CA GLU A 9 -8.69 -19.46 -9.45
C GLU A 9 -7.74 -19.95 -8.37
N ASN A 10 -8.28 -20.69 -7.40
CA ASN A 10 -7.50 -21.29 -6.31
C ASN A 10 -6.68 -20.26 -5.51
N ILE A 11 -7.29 -19.11 -5.25
CA ILE A 11 -6.64 -18.05 -4.48
C ILE A 11 -6.53 -18.50 -3.02
N PRO A 12 -5.30 -18.53 -2.45
CA PRO A 12 -5.15 -18.89 -1.03
C PRO A 12 -5.85 -17.88 -0.13
N ALA A 13 -6.60 -18.37 0.84
CA ALA A 13 -7.36 -17.56 1.80
C ALA A 13 -6.91 -17.78 3.25
N THR A 14 -5.75 -18.37 3.46
CA THR A 14 -5.17 -18.61 4.78
C THR A 14 -3.68 -18.33 4.78
N GLY A 15 -3.14 -18.04 5.96
CA GLY A 15 -1.72 -17.77 6.14
C GLY A 15 -1.31 -16.39 5.69
N THR A 16 -0.01 -16.20 5.59
CA THR A 16 0.60 -14.92 5.21
C THR A 16 1.62 -15.12 4.10
N VAL A 17 1.91 -14.04 3.40
CA VAL A 17 3.05 -13.96 2.48
C VAL A 17 3.82 -12.69 2.79
N THR A 18 5.14 -12.73 2.73
CA THR A 18 5.98 -11.56 2.95
C THR A 18 6.41 -10.96 1.61
N VAL A 19 6.15 -9.68 1.45
CA VAL A 19 6.70 -8.89 0.34
C VAL A 19 7.61 -7.83 0.95
N THR A 20 8.88 -7.86 0.60
CA THR A 20 9.85 -6.87 1.09
C THR A 20 10.12 -5.84 0.01
N LEU A 21 9.85 -4.59 0.33
CA LEU A 21 10.19 -3.45 -0.52
C LEU A 21 11.64 -3.06 -0.19
N ASN A 22 12.54 -3.22 -1.14
CA ASN A 22 13.92 -2.80 -0.99
C ASN A 22 14.03 -1.38 -1.52
N THR A 23 14.00 -0.41 -0.61
CA THR A 23 14.01 1.00 -0.97
C THR A 23 15.38 1.62 -0.79
N ASN A 24 15.62 2.77 -1.41
CA ASN A 24 16.83 3.55 -1.21
C ASN A 24 16.99 4.08 0.23
N ALA A 25 15.92 4.04 1.04
CA ALA A 25 15.94 4.46 2.44
C ALA A 25 16.08 3.27 3.41
N GLY A 26 16.00 2.04 2.93
CA GLY A 26 16.06 0.82 3.72
C GLY A 26 14.94 -0.16 3.36
N PRO A 27 14.94 -1.35 3.98
CA PRO A 27 13.93 -2.36 3.69
C PRO A 27 12.61 -2.03 4.38
N ILE A 28 11.49 -2.36 3.71
CA ILE A 28 10.16 -2.31 4.29
C ILE A 28 9.53 -3.68 4.09
N GLY A 29 9.54 -4.51 5.13
CA GLY A 29 8.93 -5.83 5.08
C GLY A 29 7.42 -5.73 5.33
N MET A 30 6.65 -6.28 4.42
CA MET A 30 5.19 -6.31 4.50
C MET A 30 4.74 -7.75 4.69
N THR A 31 4.04 -8.02 5.80
CA THR A 31 3.40 -9.31 6.05
C THR A 31 1.95 -9.22 5.61
N LEU A 32 1.62 -9.85 4.52
CA LEU A 32 0.29 -9.76 3.90
C LEU A 32 -0.62 -10.87 4.42
N ASP A 33 -1.84 -10.51 4.79
CA ASP A 33 -2.80 -11.38 5.47
C ASP A 33 -3.87 -11.90 4.51
N ARG A 34 -3.71 -13.16 4.10
CA ARG A 34 -4.64 -13.83 3.17
C ARG A 34 -6.02 -14.04 3.76
N ALA A 35 -6.11 -14.22 5.07
CA ALA A 35 -7.41 -14.49 5.71
C ALA A 35 -8.33 -13.26 5.66
N VAL A 36 -7.76 -12.07 5.68
CA VAL A 36 -8.52 -10.82 5.72
C VAL A 36 -8.85 -10.34 4.30
N SER A 37 -7.89 -10.38 3.39
CA SER A 37 -8.03 -9.85 2.04
C SER A 37 -7.32 -10.72 1.01
N PRO A 38 -7.83 -11.92 0.76
CA PRO A 38 -7.14 -12.90 -0.08
C PRO A 38 -6.92 -12.44 -1.52
N CYS A 39 -7.88 -11.78 -2.13
CA CYS A 39 -7.75 -11.30 -3.51
C CYS A 39 -6.75 -10.16 -3.62
N THR A 40 -6.73 -9.26 -2.64
CA THR A 40 -5.76 -8.16 -2.58
C THR A 40 -4.34 -8.69 -2.41
N VAL A 41 -4.14 -9.64 -1.50
CA VAL A 41 -2.84 -10.27 -1.30
C VAL A 41 -2.38 -10.97 -2.57
N ASN A 42 -3.29 -11.71 -3.22
CA ASN A 42 -3.00 -12.36 -4.49
C ASN A 42 -2.54 -11.37 -5.57
N ALA A 43 -3.23 -10.24 -5.69
CA ALA A 43 -2.89 -9.21 -6.68
C ALA A 43 -1.52 -8.57 -6.38
N VAL A 44 -1.29 -8.17 -5.15
CA VAL A 44 -0.02 -7.51 -4.76
C VAL A 44 1.16 -8.49 -4.88
N GLN A 45 0.97 -9.74 -4.47
CA GLN A 45 1.98 -10.78 -4.62
C GLN A 45 2.32 -11.00 -6.11
N HIS A 46 1.31 -11.07 -6.95
CA HIS A 46 1.49 -11.20 -8.40
C HIS A 46 2.28 -10.04 -9.00
N LEU A 47 1.93 -8.81 -8.64
CA LEU A 47 2.64 -7.63 -9.10
C LEU A 47 4.11 -7.62 -8.64
N ALA A 48 4.35 -7.94 -7.37
CA ALA A 48 5.70 -8.01 -6.83
C ALA A 48 6.54 -9.10 -7.53
N ALA A 49 5.96 -10.29 -7.73
CA ALA A 49 6.64 -11.41 -8.38
C ALA A 49 6.97 -11.13 -9.86
N ASN A 50 6.22 -10.23 -10.50
CA ASN A 50 6.44 -9.85 -11.91
C ASN A 50 7.21 -8.53 -12.05
N ASN A 51 7.93 -8.11 -11.01
CA ASN A 51 8.80 -6.93 -11.00
C ASN A 51 8.08 -5.61 -11.27
N PHE A 52 6.76 -5.58 -11.05
CA PHE A 52 5.94 -4.39 -11.34
C PHE A 52 6.34 -3.17 -10.51
N TYR A 53 6.70 -3.41 -9.24
CA TYR A 53 7.08 -2.33 -8.33
C TYR A 53 8.54 -1.89 -8.44
N ASN A 54 9.36 -2.62 -9.21
CA ASN A 54 10.78 -2.29 -9.34
C ASN A 54 10.95 -0.93 -10.00
N ASP A 55 11.86 -0.12 -9.46
CA ASP A 55 12.18 1.22 -9.96
C ASP A 55 10.98 2.18 -9.98
N THR A 56 10.08 2.06 -8.98
CA THR A 56 8.95 2.98 -8.80
C THR A 56 9.13 3.83 -7.56
N ILE A 57 8.58 5.02 -7.55
CA ILE A 57 8.70 5.94 -6.41
C ILE A 57 7.44 5.93 -5.55
N CYS A 58 7.62 6.23 -4.25
CA CYS A 58 6.51 6.55 -3.36
C CYS A 58 6.24 8.05 -3.50
N HIS A 59 5.22 8.39 -4.24
CA HIS A 59 5.02 9.74 -4.77
C HIS A 59 4.32 10.70 -3.82
N ARG A 60 3.74 10.20 -2.72
CA ARG A 60 2.95 11.02 -1.80
C ARG A 60 3.18 10.61 -0.36
N MET A 61 3.30 11.61 0.51
CA MET A 61 3.35 11.42 1.96
C MET A 61 2.49 12.47 2.63
N THR A 62 1.83 12.09 3.72
CA THR A 62 1.03 13.01 4.54
C THR A 62 1.55 13.01 5.97
N SER A 63 1.42 14.13 6.67
CA SER A 63 1.86 14.29 8.05
C SER A 63 0.84 15.02 8.93
N GLU A 64 -0.27 15.47 8.36
CA GLU A 64 -1.32 16.18 9.08
C GLU A 64 -2.63 15.41 8.97
N GLY A 65 -3.21 15.05 10.11
CA GLY A 65 -4.44 14.28 10.19
C GLY A 65 -4.22 12.78 9.97
N ILE A 66 -3.70 12.42 8.82
CA ILE A 66 -3.31 11.04 8.49
C ILE A 66 -1.80 10.99 8.24
N HIS A 67 -1.21 9.80 8.46
CA HIS A 67 0.25 9.59 8.41
C HIS A 67 0.54 8.43 7.49
N VAL A 68 0.57 8.71 6.18
CA VAL A 68 0.71 7.69 5.15
C VAL A 68 1.86 7.99 4.20
N LEU A 69 2.47 6.94 3.66
CA LEU A 69 3.35 6.99 2.50
C LEU A 69 2.70 6.16 1.41
N GLN A 70 2.38 6.77 0.29
CA GLN A 70 1.69 6.12 -0.83
C GLN A 70 2.66 5.75 -1.93
N CYS A 71 2.60 4.50 -2.35
CA CYS A 71 3.52 3.88 -3.31
C CYS A 71 2.73 3.08 -4.35
N GLY A 72 3.43 2.55 -5.35
CA GLY A 72 2.89 1.55 -6.26
C GLY A 72 2.39 2.07 -7.59
N ASP A 73 2.53 3.37 -7.85
CA ASP A 73 2.22 3.94 -9.16
C ASP A 73 3.47 3.95 -10.03
N PRO A 74 3.52 3.17 -11.11
CA PRO A 74 4.72 3.14 -11.96
C PRO A 74 4.99 4.45 -12.68
N SER A 75 3.98 5.32 -12.84
CA SER A 75 4.17 6.65 -13.45
C SER A 75 4.63 7.71 -12.46
N GLY A 76 4.43 7.48 -11.15
CA GLY A 76 4.73 8.46 -10.11
C GLY A 76 3.80 9.67 -10.06
N SER A 77 2.73 9.69 -10.84
CA SER A 77 1.79 10.81 -10.92
C SER A 77 0.59 10.69 -9.98
N GLY A 78 0.35 9.51 -9.45
CA GLY A 78 -0.84 9.17 -8.67
C GLY A 78 -1.98 8.57 -9.47
N SER A 79 -1.87 8.56 -10.80
CA SER A 79 -2.93 8.08 -11.69
C SER A 79 -2.58 6.78 -12.43
N GLY A 80 -1.37 6.27 -12.28
CA GLY A 80 -0.94 5.04 -12.93
C GLY A 80 -1.38 3.77 -12.21
N GLY A 81 -1.35 2.65 -12.92
CA GLY A 81 -1.72 1.35 -12.38
C GLY A 81 -1.35 0.21 -13.31
N PRO A 82 -1.81 -1.00 -12.99
CA PRO A 82 -1.40 -2.22 -13.69
C PRO A 82 -2.27 -2.57 -14.91
N GLY A 83 -3.28 -1.78 -15.22
CA GLY A 83 -4.20 -2.07 -16.32
C GLY A 83 -5.39 -2.95 -15.93
N PHE A 84 -5.48 -3.37 -14.67
CA PHE A 84 -6.64 -4.10 -14.15
C PHE A 84 -7.10 -3.49 -12.84
N LYS A 85 -8.32 -3.81 -12.41
CA LYS A 85 -8.89 -3.39 -11.13
C LYS A 85 -9.50 -4.60 -10.43
N PHE A 86 -9.60 -4.51 -9.10
CA PHE A 86 -10.25 -5.56 -8.32
C PHE A 86 -11.05 -4.96 -7.15
N PRO A 87 -12.04 -5.72 -6.65
CA PRO A 87 -12.97 -5.21 -5.63
C PRO A 87 -12.32 -4.99 -4.28
N ASN A 88 -13.00 -4.16 -3.47
CA ASN A 88 -12.64 -3.97 -2.07
C ASN A 88 -12.92 -5.22 -1.24
N GLU A 89 -12.10 -5.39 -0.20
CA GLU A 89 -12.28 -6.42 0.81
C GLU A 89 -12.40 -5.76 2.18
N TYR A 90 -11.88 -6.37 3.24
CA TYR A 90 -11.98 -5.82 4.61
C TYR A 90 -11.28 -4.45 4.73
N PRO A 91 -11.79 -3.45 5.45
CA PRO A 91 -13.07 -3.46 6.18
C PRO A 91 -14.25 -2.94 5.35
N THR A 92 -14.05 -2.63 4.09
CA THR A 92 -15.08 -2.02 3.23
C THR A 92 -16.28 -2.94 3.08
N ASP A 93 -16.06 -4.24 2.90
CA ASP A 93 -17.10 -5.25 2.76
C ASP A 93 -17.94 -5.42 4.02
N GLU A 94 -17.38 -5.13 5.19
CA GLU A 94 -18.09 -5.19 6.47
C GLU A 94 -18.76 -3.88 6.86
N ALA A 95 -18.37 -2.77 6.25
CA ALA A 95 -18.86 -1.45 6.61
C ALA A 95 -20.31 -1.23 6.17
N GLY A 96 -20.73 -1.81 5.08
CA GLY A 96 -22.11 -1.68 4.56
C GLY A 96 -22.52 -0.21 4.44
N GLY A 97 -23.65 0.13 5.07
CA GLY A 97 -24.16 1.51 5.10
C GLY A 97 -23.34 2.48 5.94
N ASN A 98 -22.36 2.02 6.68
CA ASN A 98 -21.51 2.84 7.55
C ASN A 98 -20.16 3.19 6.91
N ALA A 99 -20.06 3.11 5.60
CA ALA A 99 -18.80 3.33 4.87
C ALA A 99 -18.23 4.75 5.00
N THR A 100 -18.98 5.67 5.62
CA THR A 100 -18.52 7.04 5.89
C THR A 100 -18.03 7.26 7.33
N GLN A 101 -18.28 6.29 8.23
CA GLN A 101 -17.82 6.40 9.62
C GLN A 101 -16.32 6.14 9.69
N PRO A 102 -15.51 7.07 10.22
CA PRO A 102 -14.07 6.87 10.28
C PRO A 102 -13.69 5.64 11.10
N VAL A 103 -12.73 4.89 10.58
CA VAL A 103 -12.03 3.82 11.31
C VAL A 103 -10.56 4.18 11.40
N ASN A 104 -9.87 3.65 12.40
CA ASN A 104 -8.45 3.93 12.56
C ASN A 104 -7.61 2.91 11.81
N TYR A 105 -6.95 3.37 10.75
CA TYR A 105 -5.89 2.60 10.10
C TYR A 105 -4.62 2.80 10.94
N LYS A 106 -4.37 1.87 11.83
CA LYS A 106 -3.32 2.00 12.85
C LYS A 106 -1.92 2.04 12.25
N ARG A 107 -0.99 2.63 12.98
CA ARG A 107 0.43 2.58 12.66
C ARG A 107 0.85 1.13 12.40
N GLY A 108 1.54 0.90 11.30
CA GLY A 108 2.01 -0.42 10.90
C GLY A 108 1.08 -1.16 9.96
N THR A 109 -0.11 -0.63 9.65
CA THR A 109 -1.04 -1.27 8.72
C THR A 109 -0.81 -0.81 7.29
N ILE A 110 -1.25 -1.65 6.35
CA ILE A 110 -1.10 -1.42 4.90
C ILE A 110 -2.49 -1.53 4.27
N ALA A 111 -2.82 -0.57 3.43
CA ALA A 111 -4.10 -0.57 2.72
C ALA A 111 -3.93 -0.16 1.26
N MET A 112 -4.89 -0.57 0.41
CA MET A 112 -4.90 -0.19 -1.00
C MET A 112 -5.45 1.22 -1.18
N ALA A 113 -4.76 2.02 -1.98
CA ALA A 113 -5.30 3.27 -2.49
C ALA A 113 -6.27 2.97 -3.64
N ASN A 114 -7.26 3.83 -3.83
CA ASN A 114 -8.24 3.66 -4.90
C ASN A 114 -8.77 5.01 -5.39
N SER A 115 -9.53 4.99 -6.47
CA SER A 115 -10.23 6.15 -7.04
C SER A 115 -11.74 6.01 -6.97
N GLY A 116 -12.23 5.31 -5.97
CA GLY A 116 -13.64 5.02 -5.72
C GLY A 116 -13.85 3.54 -5.42
N PRO A 117 -15.11 3.11 -5.17
CA PRO A 117 -15.40 1.71 -4.86
C PRO A 117 -14.89 0.76 -5.93
N ASP A 118 -14.27 -0.35 -5.48
CA ASP A 118 -13.88 -1.46 -6.35
C ASP A 118 -12.91 -1.06 -7.49
N THR A 119 -12.02 -0.09 -7.20
CA THR A 119 -11.04 0.39 -8.18
C THR A 119 -9.60 0.14 -7.74
N ASN A 120 -9.36 -0.88 -6.93
CA ASN A 120 -8.01 -1.24 -6.50
C ASN A 120 -7.16 -1.69 -7.69
N GLY A 121 -5.93 -1.23 -7.73
CA GLY A 121 -4.98 -1.58 -8.78
C GLY A 121 -3.63 -1.96 -8.18
N SER A 122 -2.64 -1.08 -8.28
CA SER A 122 -1.30 -1.33 -7.76
C SER A 122 -0.89 -0.41 -6.61
N GLN A 123 -1.55 0.73 -6.46
CA GLN A 123 -1.18 1.71 -5.45
C GLN A 123 -1.64 1.29 -4.06
N PHE A 124 -0.77 1.45 -3.09
CA PHE A 124 -1.05 1.16 -1.69
C PHE A 124 -0.45 2.25 -0.82
N PHE A 125 -0.91 2.32 0.42
CA PHE A 125 -0.30 3.24 1.38
C PHE A 125 0.10 2.53 2.67
N LEU A 126 1.20 3.01 3.21
CA LEU A 126 1.82 2.50 4.42
C LEU A 126 1.54 3.48 5.54
N ASN A 127 0.84 3.03 6.58
CA ASN A 127 0.50 3.87 7.71
C ASN A 127 1.67 3.91 8.70
N TYR A 128 2.46 4.99 8.68
CA TYR A 128 3.56 5.15 9.65
C TYR A 128 3.09 5.81 10.95
N GLY A 129 1.83 6.20 11.03
CA GLY A 129 1.14 6.68 12.21
C GLY A 129 -0.34 6.37 12.08
N ASP A 130 -1.08 6.46 13.18
CA ASP A 130 -2.52 6.23 13.16
C ASP A 130 -3.20 7.21 12.21
N SER A 131 -4.08 6.68 11.35
CA SER A 131 -4.70 7.46 10.28
C SER A 131 -6.21 7.19 10.26
N PRO A 132 -7.03 8.10 10.82
CA PRO A 132 -8.48 7.94 10.76
C PRO A 132 -8.98 8.26 9.36
N LEU A 133 -9.61 7.28 8.74
CA LEU A 133 -10.14 7.35 7.38
C LEU A 133 -11.48 6.63 7.32
N ALA A 134 -12.34 7.00 6.38
CA ALA A 134 -13.52 6.21 6.07
C ALA A 134 -13.08 4.80 5.64
N PRO A 135 -13.87 3.73 5.97
CA PRO A 135 -13.46 2.35 5.68
C PRO A 135 -13.67 2.01 4.19
N GLN A 136 -13.05 2.79 3.31
CA GLN A 136 -13.15 2.68 1.86
C GLN A 136 -11.86 2.10 1.25
N TYR A 137 -10.90 1.74 2.10
CA TYR A 137 -9.59 1.26 1.68
C TYR A 137 -9.35 -0.13 2.23
N THR A 138 -9.06 -1.08 1.35
CA THR A 138 -8.85 -2.47 1.75
C THR A 138 -7.56 -2.63 2.55
N TYR A 139 -7.68 -3.03 3.81
CA TYR A 139 -6.56 -3.44 4.66
C TYR A 139 -6.10 -4.84 4.23
N PHE A 140 -4.80 -5.03 4.08
CA PHE A 140 -4.31 -6.34 3.65
C PHE A 140 -3.00 -6.80 4.29
N GLY A 141 -2.45 -6.06 5.24
CA GLY A 141 -1.23 -6.51 5.88
C GLY A 141 -0.66 -5.55 6.91
N GLN A 142 0.51 -5.94 7.43
CA GLN A 142 1.24 -5.18 8.42
C GLN A 142 2.72 -5.03 8.05
N ILE A 143 3.32 -3.96 8.54
CA ILE A 143 4.72 -3.62 8.31
C ILE A 143 5.53 -4.16 9.49
N ASN A 144 6.67 -4.81 9.22
CA ASN A 144 7.54 -5.31 10.27
C ASN A 144 8.32 -4.17 10.96
N GLU A 145 9.01 -4.48 12.05
CA GLU A 145 9.74 -3.46 12.83
C GLU A 145 10.82 -2.76 12.01
N ALA A 146 11.57 -3.48 11.20
CA ALA A 146 12.59 -2.88 10.32
C ALA A 146 11.94 -1.91 9.31
N GLY A 147 10.77 -2.27 8.79
CA GLY A 147 10.02 -1.42 7.88
C GLY A 147 9.50 -0.16 8.56
N LEU A 148 9.04 -0.26 9.81
CA LEU A 148 8.61 0.90 10.58
C LEU A 148 9.79 1.84 10.85
N ALA A 149 10.97 1.32 11.15
CA ALA A 149 12.17 2.13 11.32
C ALA A 149 12.54 2.87 10.03
N THR A 150 12.44 2.20 8.89
CA THR A 150 12.65 2.82 7.57
C THR A 150 11.65 3.94 7.33
N LEU A 151 10.36 3.69 7.61
CA LEU A 151 9.31 4.71 7.46
C LEU A 151 9.51 5.90 8.38
N ASP A 152 9.92 5.67 9.63
CA ASP A 152 10.20 6.75 10.56
C ASP A 152 11.38 7.61 10.08
N SER A 153 12.39 7.01 9.48
CA SER A 153 13.50 7.72 8.86
C SER A 153 13.03 8.59 7.69
N ILE A 154 12.17 8.05 6.84
CA ILE A 154 11.58 8.80 5.73
C ILE A 154 10.73 9.98 6.25
N ALA A 155 9.87 9.72 7.22
CA ALA A 155 9.01 10.73 7.82
C ALA A 155 9.81 11.83 8.51
N GLY A 156 10.93 11.47 9.13
CA GLY A 156 11.83 12.43 9.80
C GLY A 156 12.45 13.45 8.86
N LYS A 157 12.56 13.14 7.58
CA LYS A 157 13.08 14.06 6.56
C LYS A 157 12.01 15.02 6.04
N GLY A 158 10.76 14.75 6.34
CA GLY A 158 9.63 15.61 6.02
C GLY A 158 9.11 15.49 4.60
N ILE A 159 8.21 16.41 4.29
CA ILE A 159 7.53 16.50 3.00
C ILE A 159 8.08 17.72 2.27
N LYS A 160 8.16 17.64 0.96
CA LYS A 160 8.68 18.69 0.10
C LYS A 160 8.00 20.03 0.41
N ASP A 161 8.82 21.09 0.50
CA ASP A 161 8.38 22.45 0.79
C ASP A 161 7.71 22.62 2.17
N GLY A 162 7.91 21.69 3.09
CA GLY A 162 7.30 21.73 4.43
C GLY A 162 5.80 21.55 4.44
N ALA A 163 5.23 21.01 3.38
CA ALA A 163 3.79 20.77 3.26
C ALA A 163 3.33 19.62 4.18
N GLY A 164 2.04 19.58 4.48
CA GLY A 164 1.41 18.47 5.21
C GLY A 164 0.97 17.32 4.31
N ASP A 165 1.01 17.52 2.99
CA ASP A 165 0.65 16.55 1.97
C ASP A 165 1.42 16.87 0.68
N GLY A 166 2.18 15.94 0.19
CA GLY A 166 2.98 16.10 -1.02
C GLY A 166 4.00 15.00 -1.19
N ALA A 167 4.95 15.22 -2.08
CA ALA A 167 6.05 14.27 -2.26
C ALA A 167 6.97 14.28 -1.03
N PRO A 168 7.58 13.12 -0.66
CA PRO A 168 8.63 13.12 0.35
C PRO A 168 9.75 14.11 0.00
N ALA A 169 10.31 14.76 1.01
CA ALA A 169 11.38 15.74 0.79
C ALA A 169 12.60 15.13 0.10
N GLU A 170 12.92 13.89 0.46
CA GLU A 170 13.89 13.08 -0.28
C GLU A 170 13.14 11.97 -1.00
N GLU A 171 13.45 11.78 -2.28
CA GLU A 171 12.79 10.75 -3.10
C GLU A 171 12.92 9.37 -2.47
N VAL A 172 11.80 8.67 -2.37
CA VAL A 172 11.74 7.29 -1.90
C VAL A 172 11.49 6.40 -3.10
N LYS A 173 12.46 5.57 -3.43
CA LYS A 173 12.40 4.68 -4.58
C LYS A 173 12.40 3.22 -4.14
N ILE A 174 11.43 2.46 -4.63
CA ILE A 174 11.42 1.00 -4.50
C ILE A 174 12.34 0.47 -5.59
N GLU A 175 13.54 0.02 -5.19
CA GLU A 175 14.50 -0.52 -6.15
C GLU A 175 14.07 -1.90 -6.62
N SER A 176 13.53 -2.70 -5.70
CA SER A 176 12.95 -4.01 -6.01
C SER A 176 11.93 -4.40 -4.94
N ALA A 177 11.03 -5.32 -5.28
CA ALA A 177 10.12 -5.95 -4.34
C ALA A 177 10.31 -7.48 -4.45
N THR A 178 10.57 -8.13 -3.33
CA THR A 178 10.82 -9.57 -3.28
C THR A 178 9.74 -10.29 -2.48
N VAL A 179 9.30 -11.44 -2.98
CA VAL A 179 8.28 -12.29 -2.35
C VAL A 179 8.96 -13.46 -1.66
N SER A 180 8.55 -13.72 -0.41
CA SER A 180 9.09 -14.86 0.35
C SER A 180 8.04 -15.58 1.19
#